data_eaadb2e3114bb2b6d8c4da85db753120
#
_entry.id   eaadb2e3114bb2b6d8c4da85db753120
#
_cell.length_a   1.000
_cell.length_b   1.000
_cell.length_c   1.000
_cell.angle_alpha   90.00
_cell.angle_beta   90.00
_cell.angle_gamma   90.00
#
_symmetry.space_group_name_H-M   'P 1'
#
loop_
_entity.id
_entity.type
_entity.pdbx_description
1 polymer ?
#
loop_
_entity_poly.entity_id
_entity_poly.type
_entity_poly.pdbx_seq_one_letter_code
_entity_poly.pdbx_strand_id
1 'polypeptide(L)'
;MKILYEKTPLFDEGFLKVSDIHSIYYAQYGNPNGKPVVFLHGGPGGGCIPVASQYFDPEFYRIVLFDQRGAGKSLPPCEMKENKSENLIEDIEKLREHLSIKKWMVFGGSWGSTLALIYSIAHPDKVVSIILRGIFLGTQEEIDWIYEEGGASKFFPEDFEAYQNFIPHEERSALVRAYSKRLFGEDKKLSLEAAHKWSRWESALVRLFPAVYDMSDEEALAMAKAECHYFLHKCFFKDDNYILNNCNKIKDLPCTIVQGRYDMDCPPFSAYKLHKKLPKSNLNIVLFGGHSSMEPGLVDGLVRAAEDHKKFF
;
A
#
# COMPACT_ATOMS: atom_id res chain seq x y z
N MET A 1 -25.17 -4.75 3.83
CA MET A 1 -23.83 -4.21 3.52
C MET A 1 -23.24 -3.70 4.82
N LYS A 2 -22.01 -4.12 5.17
CA LYS A 2 -21.27 -3.55 6.31
C LYS A 2 -20.80 -2.15 5.93
N ILE A 3 -20.69 -1.28 6.92
CA ILE A 3 -20.13 0.07 6.80
C ILE A 3 -18.94 0.16 7.74
N LEU A 4 -18.14 1.21 7.61
CA LEU A 4 -17.07 1.51 8.56
C LEU A 4 -17.64 1.65 9.97
N TYR A 5 -16.86 1.24 10.96
CA TYR A 5 -17.18 1.50 12.37
C TYR A 5 -17.13 3.01 12.64
N GLU A 6 -17.75 3.44 13.75
CA GLU A 6 -17.65 4.81 14.19
C GLU A 6 -16.19 5.23 14.45
N LYS A 7 -15.95 6.53 14.49
CA LYS A 7 -14.61 7.07 14.74
C LYS A 7 -14.04 6.51 16.04
N THR A 8 -12.97 5.76 15.90
CA THR A 8 -12.28 5.10 17.01
C THR A 8 -11.38 6.08 17.75
N PRO A 9 -11.43 6.17 19.09
CA PRO A 9 -10.55 7.05 19.83
C PRO A 9 -9.09 6.62 19.72
N LEU A 10 -8.21 7.59 19.49
CA LEU A 10 -6.77 7.45 19.62
C LEU A 10 -6.44 7.33 21.11
N PHE A 11 -5.63 6.34 21.50
CA PHE A 11 -5.22 6.17 22.90
C PHE A 11 -3.71 6.27 23.10
N ASP A 12 -2.90 6.13 22.03
CA ASP A 12 -1.45 6.27 22.07
C ASP A 12 -0.92 6.65 20.69
N GLU A 13 0.09 7.50 20.63
CA GLU A 13 0.81 7.86 19.42
C GLU A 13 2.23 8.31 19.74
N GLY A 14 3.13 8.18 18.77
CA GLY A 14 4.51 8.61 18.97
C GLY A 14 5.39 8.41 17.76
N PHE A 15 6.68 8.61 17.99
CA PHE A 15 7.73 8.37 17.01
C PHE A 15 8.68 7.28 17.51
N LEU A 16 8.98 6.33 16.63
CA LEU A 16 9.98 5.29 16.89
C LEU A 16 11.20 5.53 16.01
N LYS A 17 12.36 5.74 16.61
CA LYS A 17 13.64 5.79 15.88
C LYS A 17 13.98 4.39 15.36
N VAL A 18 14.04 4.23 14.04
CA VAL A 18 14.28 2.94 13.38
C VAL A 18 15.66 2.84 12.72
N SER A 19 16.31 4.00 12.46
CA SER A 19 17.71 4.07 12.02
C SER A 19 18.32 5.40 12.47
N ASP A 20 19.57 5.68 12.09
CA ASP A 20 20.17 6.99 12.37
C ASP A 20 19.53 8.13 11.59
N ILE A 21 18.85 7.82 10.48
CA ILE A 21 18.18 8.78 9.61
C ILE A 21 16.69 8.85 9.95
N HIS A 22 16.01 7.69 10.12
CA HIS A 22 14.57 7.60 10.12
C HIS A 22 13.95 7.42 11.51
N SER A 23 12.86 8.15 11.73
CA SER A 23 11.90 7.93 12.82
C SER A 23 10.51 7.76 12.21
N ILE A 24 9.87 6.62 12.44
CA ILE A 24 8.52 6.35 11.95
C ILE A 24 7.49 6.83 12.97
N TYR A 25 6.42 7.45 12.45
CA TYR A 25 5.24 7.81 13.26
C TYR A 25 4.32 6.62 13.38
N TYR A 26 3.77 6.38 14.58
CA TYR A 26 2.71 5.39 14.80
C TYR A 26 1.58 5.97 15.65
N ALA A 27 0.40 5.36 15.50
CA ALA A 27 -0.79 5.70 16.28
C ALA A 27 -1.59 4.43 16.58
N GLN A 28 -2.12 4.34 17.79
CA GLN A 28 -2.89 3.20 18.26
C GLN A 28 -4.33 3.60 18.58
N TYR A 29 -5.26 2.81 18.07
CA TYR A 29 -6.71 3.04 18.18
C TYR A 29 -7.43 1.82 18.75
N GLY A 30 -8.64 2.02 19.28
CA GLY A 30 -9.53 0.96 19.74
C GLY A 30 -9.20 0.49 21.15
N ASN A 31 -9.26 -0.82 21.38
CA ASN A 31 -9.07 -1.42 22.69
C ASN A 31 -7.58 -1.63 23.00
N PRO A 32 -6.98 -0.94 24.00
CA PRO A 32 -5.58 -1.14 24.37
C PRO A 32 -5.23 -2.61 24.74
N ASN A 33 -6.20 -3.37 25.24
CA ASN A 33 -6.07 -4.76 25.61
C ASN A 33 -6.63 -5.72 24.55
N GLY A 34 -7.04 -5.18 23.40
CA GLY A 34 -7.64 -5.93 22.30
C GLY A 34 -6.64 -6.78 21.51
N LYS A 35 -7.15 -7.47 20.51
CA LYS A 35 -6.34 -8.29 19.60
C LYS A 35 -5.61 -7.40 18.62
N PRO A 36 -4.28 -7.51 18.49
CA PRO A 36 -3.52 -6.54 17.71
C PRO A 36 -3.65 -6.76 16.21
N VAL A 37 -3.83 -5.66 15.49
CA VAL A 37 -3.77 -5.58 14.04
C VAL A 37 -2.85 -4.44 13.62
N VAL A 38 -2.00 -4.68 12.62
CA VAL A 38 -1.22 -3.62 11.96
C VAL A 38 -1.81 -3.34 10.59
N PHE A 39 -2.03 -2.05 10.29
CA PHE A 39 -2.46 -1.55 8.99
C PHE A 39 -1.26 -1.00 8.23
N LEU A 40 -1.04 -1.52 7.03
CA LEU A 40 0.05 -1.14 6.13
C LEU A 40 -0.53 -0.30 4.98
N HIS A 41 -0.20 0.99 4.94
CA HIS A 41 -0.71 1.90 3.92
C HIS A 41 -0.10 1.65 2.53
N GLY A 42 -0.80 2.14 1.50
CA GLY A 42 -0.41 2.07 0.10
C GLY A 42 0.52 3.20 -0.35
N GLY A 43 0.63 3.36 -1.62
CA GLY A 43 1.58 4.13 -2.38
C GLY A 43 2.62 3.20 -3.02
N PRO A 44 3.87 3.16 -2.53
CA PRO A 44 4.42 3.67 -1.25
C PRO A 44 4.38 5.19 -1.13
N GLY A 45 4.35 5.72 0.09
CA GLY A 45 4.38 7.17 0.32
C GLY A 45 3.06 7.79 0.77
N GLY A 46 1.94 7.03 0.75
CA GLY A 46 0.61 7.56 1.04
C GLY A 46 0.37 7.96 2.50
N GLY A 47 1.08 7.36 3.45
CA GLY A 47 0.82 7.58 4.88
C GLY A 47 -0.50 6.97 5.37
N CYS A 48 -0.73 7.01 6.66
CA CYS A 48 -1.94 6.53 7.29
C CYS A 48 -2.89 7.68 7.65
N ILE A 49 -4.17 7.47 7.36
CA ILE A 49 -5.23 8.38 7.80
C ILE A 49 -6.10 7.70 8.87
N PRO A 50 -6.61 8.44 9.86
CA PRO A 50 -7.36 7.86 10.99
C PRO A 50 -8.54 6.99 10.59
N VAL A 51 -9.18 7.26 9.45
CA VAL A 51 -10.30 6.46 8.92
C VAL A 51 -9.93 5.00 8.68
N ALA A 52 -8.65 4.69 8.48
CA ALA A 52 -8.18 3.30 8.34
C ALA A 52 -8.44 2.45 9.59
N SER A 53 -8.54 3.06 10.77
CA SER A 53 -8.92 2.35 12.00
C SER A 53 -10.37 1.86 11.99
N GLN A 54 -11.23 2.46 11.19
CA GLN A 54 -12.67 2.18 11.15
C GLN A 54 -13.04 0.90 10.37
N TYR A 55 -12.10 0.22 9.75
CA TYR A 55 -12.32 -1.14 9.21
C TYR A 55 -12.47 -2.19 10.31
N PHE A 56 -12.09 -1.89 11.55
CA PHE A 56 -11.95 -2.84 12.64
C PHE A 56 -12.91 -2.50 13.78
N ASP A 57 -13.46 -3.55 14.41
CA ASP A 57 -14.25 -3.42 15.64
C ASP A 57 -13.38 -2.83 16.77
N PRO A 58 -13.65 -1.60 17.24
CA PRO A 58 -12.81 -0.93 18.23
C PRO A 58 -12.90 -1.55 19.63
N GLU A 59 -13.90 -2.36 19.92
CA GLU A 59 -14.00 -3.09 21.20
C GLU A 59 -13.13 -4.35 21.20
N PHE A 60 -12.94 -4.96 20.03
CA PHE A 60 -12.18 -6.20 19.88
C PHE A 60 -10.71 -5.99 19.54
N TYR A 61 -10.42 -5.01 18.66
CA TYR A 61 -9.06 -4.83 18.13
C TYR A 61 -8.27 -3.73 18.83
N ARG A 62 -6.96 -3.98 19.02
CA ARG A 62 -5.92 -2.99 19.21
C ARG A 62 -5.34 -2.65 17.83
N ILE A 63 -5.66 -1.49 17.30
CA ILE A 63 -5.41 -1.12 15.91
C ILE A 63 -4.16 -0.24 15.84
N VAL A 64 -3.13 -0.72 15.15
CA VAL A 64 -1.86 -0.01 14.97
C VAL A 64 -1.78 0.50 13.54
N LEU A 65 -1.75 1.82 13.39
CA LEU A 65 -1.41 2.51 12.13
C LEU A 65 0.01 3.04 12.26
N PHE A 66 0.80 3.02 11.19
CA PHE A 66 2.08 3.71 11.18
C PHE A 66 2.40 4.23 9.77
N ASP A 67 3.15 5.31 9.72
CA ASP A 67 3.63 5.87 8.47
C ASP A 67 5.01 5.27 8.16
N GLN A 68 5.15 4.71 6.95
CA GLN A 68 6.41 4.15 6.47
C GLN A 68 7.47 5.26 6.32
N ARG A 69 8.73 4.90 6.14
CA ARG A 69 9.84 5.87 5.96
C ARG A 69 9.52 6.87 4.85
N GLY A 70 9.73 8.15 5.14
CA GLY A 70 9.52 9.24 4.19
C GLY A 70 8.07 9.60 3.88
N ALA A 71 7.09 8.90 4.49
CA ALA A 71 5.67 9.07 4.26
C ALA A 71 4.97 9.71 5.46
N GLY A 72 3.85 10.37 5.21
CA GLY A 72 2.98 10.93 6.25
C GLY A 72 3.71 11.82 7.24
N LYS A 73 3.59 11.50 8.51
CA LYS A 73 4.27 12.21 9.62
C LYS A 73 5.68 11.67 9.94
N SER A 74 6.11 10.55 9.30
CA SER A 74 7.44 9.98 9.53
C SER A 74 8.55 10.92 9.08
N LEU A 75 9.69 10.88 9.77
CA LEU A 75 10.80 11.82 9.60
C LEU A 75 12.06 11.11 9.10
N PRO A 76 12.87 11.77 8.23
CA PRO A 76 12.56 13.00 7.49
C PRO A 76 11.55 12.75 6.35
N PRO A 77 10.73 13.75 5.96
CA PRO A 77 9.77 13.58 4.88
C PRO A 77 10.47 13.38 3.54
N CYS A 78 9.91 12.55 2.66
CA CYS A 78 10.41 12.25 1.32
C CYS A 78 11.86 11.74 1.25
N GLU A 79 12.41 11.19 2.35
CA GLU A 79 13.79 10.66 2.37
C GLU A 79 13.82 9.21 1.86
N MET A 80 14.63 8.98 0.81
CA MET A 80 14.75 7.67 0.16
C MET A 80 16.06 6.94 0.50
N LYS A 81 16.99 7.61 1.18
CA LYS A 81 18.20 6.93 1.67
C LYS A 81 17.82 5.90 2.74
N GLU A 82 18.35 4.69 2.64
CA GLU A 82 17.97 3.57 3.52
C GLU A 82 16.45 3.27 3.53
N ASN A 83 15.76 3.53 2.42
CA ASN A 83 14.34 3.27 2.27
C ASN A 83 14.12 2.19 1.20
N LYS A 84 14.26 0.93 1.61
CA LYS A 84 14.12 -0.28 0.80
C LYS A 84 13.15 -1.23 1.46
N SER A 85 12.64 -2.21 0.71
CA SER A 85 11.69 -3.20 1.21
C SER A 85 12.18 -3.94 2.47
N GLU A 86 13.47 -4.28 2.53
CA GLU A 86 14.09 -4.92 3.69
C GLU A 86 14.03 -4.04 4.93
N ASN A 87 14.29 -2.73 4.77
CA ASN A 87 14.22 -1.78 5.89
C ASN A 87 12.79 -1.63 6.43
N LEU A 88 11.77 -1.65 5.55
CA LEU A 88 10.38 -1.59 6.00
C LEU A 88 9.97 -2.84 6.78
N ILE A 89 10.45 -4.02 6.39
CA ILE A 89 10.23 -5.27 7.13
C ILE A 89 10.84 -5.16 8.55
N GLU A 90 12.07 -4.66 8.65
CA GLU A 90 12.74 -4.42 9.94
C GLU A 90 11.98 -3.41 10.81
N ASP A 91 11.47 -2.33 10.21
CA ASP A 91 10.72 -1.30 10.92
C ASP A 91 9.42 -1.85 11.51
N ILE A 92 8.72 -2.72 10.77
CA ILE A 92 7.51 -3.40 11.25
C ILE A 92 7.85 -4.27 12.48
N GLU A 93 8.97 -5.00 12.48
CA GLU A 93 9.40 -5.78 13.64
C GLU A 93 9.80 -4.89 14.83
N LYS A 94 10.56 -3.82 14.59
CA LYS A 94 10.90 -2.84 15.63
C LYS A 94 9.65 -2.24 16.26
N LEU A 95 8.65 -1.88 15.44
CA LEU A 95 7.38 -1.35 15.94
C LEU A 95 6.62 -2.41 16.75
N ARG A 96 6.53 -3.65 16.25
CA ARG A 96 5.88 -4.75 16.97
C ARG A 96 6.52 -4.97 18.36
N GLU A 97 7.85 -4.99 18.43
CA GLU A 97 8.60 -5.16 19.67
C GLU A 97 8.44 -3.97 20.61
N HIS A 98 8.53 -2.74 20.09
CA HIS A 98 8.31 -1.51 20.84
C HIS A 98 6.94 -1.50 21.52
N LEU A 99 5.90 -1.96 20.84
CA LEU A 99 4.54 -2.05 21.35
C LEU A 99 4.28 -3.33 22.19
N SER A 100 5.32 -4.16 22.40
CA SER A 100 5.23 -5.43 23.15
C SER A 100 4.18 -6.40 22.59
N ILE A 101 3.99 -6.41 21.27
CA ILE A 101 3.06 -7.28 20.57
C ILE A 101 3.76 -8.59 20.18
N LYS A 102 3.22 -9.73 20.58
CA LYS A 102 3.80 -11.04 20.23
C LYS A 102 3.52 -11.43 18.79
N LYS A 103 2.26 -11.34 18.38
CA LYS A 103 1.76 -11.63 17.03
C LYS A 103 0.61 -10.68 16.74
N TRP A 104 0.39 -10.39 15.49
CA TRP A 104 -0.72 -9.55 15.03
C TRP A 104 -1.36 -10.05 13.74
N MET A 105 -2.57 -9.61 13.48
CA MET A 105 -3.16 -9.65 12.15
C MET A 105 -2.49 -8.57 11.29
N VAL A 106 -2.21 -8.89 10.03
CA VAL A 106 -1.62 -7.94 9.08
C VAL A 106 -2.66 -7.56 8.04
N PHE A 107 -2.90 -6.26 7.89
CA PHE A 107 -3.85 -5.72 6.92
C PHE A 107 -3.11 -4.75 5.98
N GLY A 108 -3.22 -4.98 4.67
CA GLY A 108 -2.56 -4.12 3.69
C GLY A 108 -3.31 -4.02 2.38
N GLY A 109 -3.25 -2.85 1.75
CA GLY A 109 -3.85 -2.61 0.44
C GLY A 109 -2.88 -1.92 -0.52
N SER A 110 -2.98 -2.24 -1.83
CA SER A 110 -2.07 -1.68 -2.84
C SER A 110 -0.62 -2.04 -2.52
N TRP A 111 0.31 -1.12 -2.55
CA TRP A 111 1.65 -1.32 -1.98
C TRP A 111 1.62 -1.94 -0.58
N GLY A 112 0.67 -1.55 0.26
CA GLY A 112 0.50 -2.17 1.58
C GLY A 112 0.22 -3.68 1.51
N SER A 113 -0.38 -4.20 0.43
CA SER A 113 -0.52 -5.65 0.21
C SER A 113 0.81 -6.31 -0.11
N THR A 114 1.66 -5.64 -0.88
CA THR A 114 3.05 -6.06 -1.14
C THR A 114 3.82 -6.17 0.17
N LEU A 115 3.77 -5.10 0.96
CA LEU A 115 4.48 -5.04 2.25
C LEU A 115 3.95 -6.08 3.25
N ALA A 116 2.62 -6.30 3.30
CA ALA A 116 2.00 -7.35 4.11
C ALA A 116 2.50 -8.75 3.73
N LEU A 117 2.61 -9.03 2.44
CA LEU A 117 3.08 -10.31 1.94
C LEU A 117 4.56 -10.52 2.23
N ILE A 118 5.43 -9.56 1.93
CA ILE A 118 6.89 -9.72 2.16
C ILE A 118 7.23 -9.78 3.66
N TYR A 119 6.54 -9.01 4.49
CA TYR A 119 6.65 -9.10 5.94
C TYR A 119 6.21 -10.46 6.46
N SER A 120 5.04 -10.96 6.02
CA SER A 120 4.55 -12.27 6.42
C SER A 120 5.47 -13.42 5.95
N ILE A 121 6.07 -13.29 4.77
CA ILE A 121 7.08 -14.24 4.24
C ILE A 121 8.34 -14.26 5.09
N ALA A 122 8.78 -13.08 5.57
CA ALA A 122 9.97 -12.96 6.42
C ALA A 122 9.71 -13.43 7.86
N HIS A 123 8.52 -13.16 8.40
CA HIS A 123 8.16 -13.39 9.80
C HIS A 123 6.81 -14.14 9.95
N PRO A 124 6.63 -15.34 9.37
CA PRO A 124 5.35 -16.03 9.40
C PRO A 124 4.90 -16.43 10.81
N ASP A 125 5.84 -16.57 11.74
CA ASP A 125 5.58 -16.86 13.15
C ASP A 125 5.06 -15.65 13.94
N LYS A 126 5.12 -14.44 13.41
CA LYS A 126 4.60 -13.20 13.99
C LYS A 126 3.22 -12.82 13.47
N VAL A 127 2.71 -13.54 12.48
CA VAL A 127 1.44 -13.25 11.83
C VAL A 127 0.37 -14.24 12.27
N VAL A 128 -0.80 -13.72 12.67
CA VAL A 128 -1.99 -14.51 13.01
C VAL A 128 -2.79 -14.84 11.75
N SER A 129 -3.04 -13.81 10.94
CA SER A 129 -3.78 -13.91 9.68
C SER A 129 -3.54 -12.66 8.83
N ILE A 130 -3.94 -12.70 7.55
CA ILE A 130 -3.66 -11.66 6.58
C ILE A 130 -4.95 -11.22 5.90
N ILE A 131 -5.18 -9.88 5.81
CA ILE A 131 -6.24 -9.30 4.99
C ILE A 131 -5.60 -8.39 3.96
N LEU A 132 -5.92 -8.60 2.70
CA LEU A 132 -5.33 -7.90 1.56
C LEU A 132 -6.39 -7.25 0.68
N ARG A 133 -6.06 -6.10 0.07
CA ARG A 133 -6.90 -5.41 -0.92
C ARG A 133 -6.04 -4.86 -2.05
N GLY A 134 -6.58 -4.92 -3.32
CA GLY A 134 -5.90 -4.33 -4.47
C GLY A 134 -4.47 -4.87 -4.58
N ILE A 135 -4.36 -6.15 -4.94
CA ILE A 135 -3.08 -6.88 -4.88
C ILE A 135 -2.07 -6.30 -5.88
N PHE A 136 -0.94 -5.84 -5.33
CA PHE A 136 0.25 -5.48 -6.06
C PHE A 136 1.39 -6.43 -5.66
N LEU A 137 1.95 -7.16 -6.62
CA LEU A 137 3.02 -8.15 -6.37
C LEU A 137 4.41 -7.55 -6.59
N GLY A 138 4.47 -6.32 -7.10
CA GLY A 138 5.71 -5.59 -7.38
C GLY A 138 6.47 -6.12 -8.59
N THR A 139 5.77 -6.74 -9.54
CA THR A 139 6.37 -7.27 -10.78
C THR A 139 6.55 -6.16 -11.82
N GLN A 140 7.48 -6.36 -12.76
CA GLN A 140 7.65 -5.43 -13.87
C GLN A 140 6.38 -5.32 -14.73
N GLU A 141 5.67 -6.45 -14.93
CA GLU A 141 4.38 -6.47 -15.64
C GLU A 141 3.35 -5.50 -15.03
N GLU A 142 3.28 -5.43 -13.68
CA GLU A 142 2.36 -4.52 -12.98
C GLU A 142 2.82 -3.07 -13.02
N ILE A 143 4.12 -2.83 -12.92
CA ILE A 143 4.70 -1.48 -13.05
C ILE A 143 4.46 -0.94 -14.48
N ASP A 144 4.72 -1.75 -15.50
CA ASP A 144 4.49 -1.39 -16.89
C ASP A 144 3.00 -1.18 -17.17
N TRP A 145 2.11 -1.98 -16.57
CA TRP A 145 0.66 -1.80 -16.68
C TRP A 145 0.22 -0.40 -16.24
N ILE A 146 0.76 0.10 -15.15
CA ILE A 146 0.37 1.41 -14.60
C ILE A 146 1.07 2.53 -15.37
N TYR A 147 2.40 2.48 -15.53
CA TYR A 147 3.20 3.65 -15.87
C TYR A 147 3.72 3.69 -17.31
N GLU A 148 3.58 2.60 -18.07
CA GLU A 148 4.02 2.57 -19.45
C GLU A 148 2.83 2.45 -20.42
N GLU A 149 3.08 2.72 -21.71
CA GLU A 149 2.04 2.61 -22.73
C GLU A 149 1.62 1.15 -22.94
N GLY A 150 0.32 0.90 -23.07
CA GLY A 150 -0.21 -0.42 -23.43
C GLY A 150 -1.04 -1.11 -22.36
N GLY A 151 -0.94 -0.65 -21.11
CA GLY A 151 -1.73 -1.13 -19.96
C GLY A 151 -2.96 -0.26 -19.69
N ALA A 152 -3.00 0.35 -18.48
CA ALA A 152 -4.07 1.27 -18.05
C ALA A 152 -4.28 2.44 -18.99
N SER A 153 -3.23 2.87 -19.70
CA SER A 153 -3.28 3.91 -20.73
C SER A 153 -4.33 3.67 -21.83
N LYS A 154 -4.71 2.40 -22.09
CA LYS A 154 -5.75 2.07 -23.07
C LYS A 154 -7.17 2.37 -22.56
N PHE A 155 -7.35 2.49 -21.26
CA PHE A 155 -8.63 2.77 -20.64
C PHE A 155 -8.79 4.24 -20.26
N PHE A 156 -7.68 4.94 -20.03
CA PHE A 156 -7.61 6.36 -19.66
C PHE A 156 -6.63 7.12 -20.57
N PRO A 157 -6.89 7.15 -21.91
CA PRO A 157 -5.93 7.71 -22.85
C PRO A 157 -5.68 9.21 -22.66
N GLU A 158 -6.70 9.97 -22.27
CA GLU A 158 -6.60 11.42 -22.03
C GLU A 158 -5.74 11.78 -20.82
N ASP A 159 -5.89 11.03 -19.72
CA ASP A 159 -5.06 11.25 -18.52
C ASP A 159 -3.62 10.78 -18.76
N PHE A 160 -3.46 9.64 -19.46
CA PHE A 160 -2.14 9.14 -19.83
C PHE A 160 -1.41 10.08 -20.79
N GLU A 161 -2.10 10.67 -21.76
CA GLU A 161 -1.51 11.67 -22.67
C GLU A 161 -0.96 12.87 -21.86
N ALA A 162 -1.70 13.35 -20.86
CA ALA A 162 -1.25 14.44 -19.99
C ALA A 162 -0.03 14.06 -19.13
N TYR A 163 0.05 12.81 -18.68
CA TYR A 163 1.19 12.24 -17.97
C TYR A 163 2.41 12.09 -18.90
N GLN A 164 2.23 11.46 -20.06
CA GLN A 164 3.30 11.18 -21.01
C GLN A 164 3.86 12.46 -21.65
N ASN A 165 3.00 13.45 -21.97
CA ASN A 165 3.41 14.69 -22.64
C ASN A 165 4.24 15.64 -21.76
N PHE A 166 4.25 15.43 -20.46
CA PHE A 166 5.19 16.11 -19.55
C PHE A 166 6.65 15.70 -19.81
N ILE A 167 6.86 14.50 -20.34
CA ILE A 167 8.19 13.96 -20.67
C ILE A 167 8.54 14.26 -22.13
N PRO A 168 9.76 14.76 -22.44
CA PRO A 168 10.25 14.94 -23.81
C PRO A 168 10.14 13.64 -24.61
N HIS A 169 9.79 13.75 -25.88
CA HIS A 169 9.47 12.61 -26.75
C HIS A 169 10.56 11.54 -26.76
N GLU A 170 11.83 11.94 -26.77
CA GLU A 170 13.01 11.07 -26.80
C GLU A 170 13.22 10.25 -25.52
N GLU A 171 12.56 10.61 -24.41
CA GLU A 171 12.65 9.92 -23.14
C GLU A 171 11.43 9.04 -22.82
N ARG A 172 10.38 9.06 -23.65
CA ARG A 172 9.10 8.40 -23.38
C ARG A 172 9.12 6.87 -23.44
N SER A 173 10.21 6.29 -23.94
CA SER A 173 10.36 4.82 -23.98
C SER A 173 10.57 4.16 -22.60
N ALA A 174 10.73 4.96 -21.52
CA ALA A 174 10.90 4.49 -20.14
C ALA A 174 10.44 5.59 -19.18
N LEU A 175 9.11 5.73 -19.02
CA LEU A 175 8.50 6.86 -18.30
C LEU A 175 8.90 6.90 -16.83
N VAL A 176 8.91 5.78 -16.13
CA VAL A 176 9.37 5.71 -14.72
C VAL A 176 10.78 6.28 -14.58
N ARG A 177 11.69 5.91 -15.47
CA ARG A 177 13.06 6.43 -15.47
C ARG A 177 13.13 7.91 -15.83
N ALA A 178 12.30 8.36 -16.77
CA ALA A 178 12.24 9.76 -17.18
C ALA A 178 11.71 10.64 -16.04
N TYR A 179 10.67 10.19 -15.34
CA TYR A 179 10.15 10.87 -14.17
C TYR A 179 11.17 10.92 -13.02
N SER A 180 11.94 9.84 -12.79
CA SER A 180 12.95 9.81 -11.74
C SER A 180 13.99 10.92 -11.87
N LYS A 181 14.41 11.27 -13.10
CA LYS A 181 15.35 12.38 -13.35
C LYS A 181 14.79 13.73 -12.89
N ARG A 182 13.46 13.94 -12.97
CA ARG A 182 12.79 15.16 -12.55
C ARG A 182 12.52 15.16 -11.06
N LEU A 183 11.99 14.05 -10.54
CA LEU A 183 11.64 13.92 -9.12
C LEU A 183 12.85 14.04 -8.19
N PHE A 184 14.02 13.54 -8.62
CA PHE A 184 15.25 13.54 -7.83
C PHE A 184 16.31 14.55 -8.34
N GLY A 185 15.95 15.39 -9.31
CA GLY A 185 16.80 16.46 -9.79
C GLY A 185 16.90 17.63 -8.81
N GLU A 186 17.84 18.55 -9.08
CA GLU A 186 18.08 19.71 -8.23
C GLU A 186 17.00 20.80 -8.36
N ASP A 187 16.30 20.86 -9.49
CA ASP A 187 15.20 21.81 -9.73
C ASP A 187 13.94 21.41 -8.95
N LYS A 188 13.74 22.06 -7.82
CA LYS A 188 12.61 21.80 -6.92
C LYS A 188 11.24 22.07 -7.57
N LYS A 189 11.17 23.09 -8.45
CA LYS A 189 9.93 23.42 -9.16
C LYS A 189 9.56 22.32 -10.15
N LEU A 190 10.53 21.88 -10.93
CA LEU A 190 10.35 20.76 -11.86
C LEU A 190 10.01 19.46 -11.15
N SER A 191 10.67 19.21 -9.99
CA SER A 191 10.37 18.04 -9.16
C SER A 191 8.93 18.04 -8.65
N LEU A 192 8.43 19.18 -8.19
CA LEU A 192 7.05 19.32 -7.74
C LEU A 192 6.04 19.16 -8.88
N GLU A 193 6.32 19.77 -10.05
CA GLU A 193 5.46 19.60 -11.21
C GLU A 193 5.40 18.15 -11.67
N ALA A 194 6.54 17.46 -11.70
CA ALA A 194 6.61 16.02 -12.00
C ALA A 194 5.79 15.20 -11.01
N ALA A 195 5.88 15.52 -9.71
CA ALA A 195 5.12 14.82 -8.67
C ALA A 195 3.60 14.96 -8.87
N HIS A 196 3.11 16.15 -9.18
CA HIS A 196 1.69 16.35 -9.48
C HIS A 196 1.24 15.65 -10.75
N LYS A 197 2.07 15.60 -11.81
CA LYS A 197 1.75 14.87 -13.04
C LYS A 197 1.67 13.36 -12.78
N TRP A 198 2.61 12.82 -12.03
CA TRP A 198 2.64 11.42 -11.63
C TRP A 198 1.39 11.05 -10.80
N SER A 199 1.16 11.76 -9.70
CA SER A 199 0.07 11.44 -8.79
C SER A 199 -1.33 11.70 -9.38
N ARG A 200 -1.46 12.65 -10.31
CA ARG A 200 -2.71 12.88 -11.04
C ARG A 200 -3.04 11.71 -11.95
N TRP A 201 -2.04 11.19 -12.66
CA TRP A 201 -2.22 9.99 -13.49
C TRP A 201 -2.71 8.81 -12.67
N GLU A 202 -2.04 8.48 -11.58
CA GLU A 202 -2.45 7.37 -10.72
C GLU A 202 -3.83 7.59 -10.09
N SER A 203 -4.12 8.82 -9.65
CA SER A 203 -5.45 9.16 -9.10
C SER A 203 -6.61 8.89 -10.07
N ALA A 204 -6.36 8.96 -11.39
CA ALA A 204 -7.37 8.62 -12.40
C ALA A 204 -7.72 7.12 -12.38
N LEU A 205 -6.78 6.25 -11.99
CA LEU A 205 -6.95 4.79 -11.99
C LEU A 205 -7.61 4.25 -10.72
N VAL A 206 -7.51 5.00 -9.60
CA VAL A 206 -7.84 4.51 -8.25
C VAL A 206 -9.34 4.30 -8.04
N ARG A 207 -10.22 5.06 -8.69
CA ARG A 207 -11.66 5.04 -8.40
C ARG A 207 -12.49 4.68 -9.61
N LEU A 208 -13.52 3.87 -9.37
CA LEU A 208 -14.53 3.57 -10.40
C LEU A 208 -15.30 4.84 -10.83
N PHE A 209 -15.57 5.73 -9.87
CA PHE A 209 -16.14 7.06 -10.14
C PHE A 209 -15.07 8.12 -9.87
N PRO A 210 -14.73 8.95 -10.88
CA PRO A 210 -13.69 9.96 -10.75
C PRO A 210 -13.92 10.89 -9.55
N ALA A 211 -12.84 11.26 -8.88
CA ALA A 211 -12.83 12.31 -7.86
C ALA A 211 -11.94 13.45 -8.32
N VAL A 212 -12.18 14.63 -7.76
CA VAL A 212 -11.29 15.77 -8.00
C VAL A 212 -9.93 15.46 -7.39
N TYR A 213 -8.88 15.70 -8.17
CA TYR A 213 -7.50 15.63 -7.67
C TYR A 213 -7.23 16.86 -6.78
N ASP A 214 -6.88 16.61 -5.51
CA ASP A 214 -6.71 17.64 -4.47
C ASP A 214 -5.50 17.39 -3.54
N MET A 215 -4.52 16.60 -3.98
CA MET A 215 -3.30 16.37 -3.19
C MET A 215 -2.51 17.66 -2.96
N SER A 216 -2.05 17.87 -1.74
CA SER A 216 -1.08 18.91 -1.39
C SER A 216 0.29 18.65 -2.06
N ASP A 217 1.15 19.66 -2.07
CA ASP A 217 2.50 19.56 -2.62
C ASP A 217 3.33 18.51 -1.88
N GLU A 218 3.19 18.44 -0.56
CA GLU A 218 3.89 17.48 0.29
C GLU A 218 3.42 16.05 0.03
N GLU A 219 2.10 15.83 -0.09
CA GLU A 219 1.53 14.52 -0.39
C GLU A 219 1.95 14.03 -1.78
N ALA A 220 1.86 14.91 -2.80
CA ALA A 220 2.27 14.57 -4.16
C ALA A 220 3.76 14.21 -4.24
N LEU A 221 4.64 14.98 -3.57
CA LEU A 221 6.07 14.70 -3.52
C LEU A 221 6.38 13.38 -2.78
N ALA A 222 5.75 13.13 -1.64
CA ALA A 222 5.97 11.91 -0.86
C ALA A 222 5.55 10.67 -1.65
N MET A 223 4.36 10.72 -2.28
CA MET A 223 3.83 9.65 -3.11
C MET A 223 4.73 9.40 -4.32
N ALA A 224 4.89 10.38 -5.21
CA ALA A 224 5.61 10.20 -6.46
C ALA A 224 7.08 9.81 -6.26
N LYS A 225 7.77 10.38 -5.25
CA LYS A 225 9.16 10.01 -4.96
C LYS A 225 9.28 8.59 -4.43
N ALA A 226 8.41 8.19 -3.50
CA ALA A 226 8.46 6.85 -2.94
C ALA A 226 8.13 5.80 -4.02
N GLU A 227 7.04 5.96 -4.76
CA GLU A 227 6.64 5.06 -5.83
C GLU A 227 7.73 4.93 -6.90
N CYS A 228 8.17 6.06 -7.45
CA CYS A 228 9.22 6.08 -8.45
C CYS A 228 10.52 5.41 -7.95
N HIS A 229 10.90 5.64 -6.69
CA HIS A 229 12.07 5.01 -6.07
C HIS A 229 11.91 3.48 -6.01
N TYR A 230 10.79 2.98 -5.51
CA TYR A 230 10.56 1.54 -5.40
C TYR A 230 10.42 0.88 -6.78
N PHE A 231 9.68 1.48 -7.70
CA PHE A 231 9.42 0.90 -9.02
C PHE A 231 10.65 0.90 -9.92
N LEU A 232 11.46 1.96 -9.88
CA LEU A 232 12.74 2.03 -10.59
C LEU A 232 13.71 0.92 -10.12
N HIS A 233 13.62 0.53 -8.86
CA HIS A 233 14.46 -0.51 -8.27
C HIS A 233 13.74 -1.86 -8.13
N LYS A 234 12.63 -2.10 -8.88
CA LYS A 234 11.88 -3.37 -8.87
C LYS A 234 11.50 -3.79 -7.46
N CYS A 235 11.00 -2.84 -6.66
CA CYS A 235 10.66 -3.01 -5.25
C CYS A 235 11.79 -3.60 -4.38
N PHE A 236 13.03 -3.52 -4.85
CA PHE A 236 14.22 -4.13 -4.20
C PHE A 236 14.12 -5.65 -4.05
N PHE A 237 13.34 -6.32 -4.90
CA PHE A 237 13.23 -7.77 -4.88
C PHE A 237 14.37 -8.46 -5.62
N LYS A 238 14.72 -9.67 -5.16
CA LYS A 238 15.80 -10.48 -5.76
C LYS A 238 15.41 -11.03 -7.14
N ASP A 239 14.13 -11.25 -7.36
CA ASP A 239 13.53 -11.69 -8.62
C ASP A 239 12.14 -11.10 -8.80
N ASP A 240 11.69 -11.02 -10.05
CA ASP A 240 10.43 -10.37 -10.44
C ASP A 240 9.18 -11.07 -9.87
N ASN A 241 9.27 -12.36 -9.54
CA ASN A 241 8.20 -13.15 -8.95
C ASN A 241 8.44 -13.48 -7.48
N TYR A 242 9.22 -12.67 -6.77
CA TYR A 242 9.65 -12.94 -5.40
C TYR A 242 8.52 -13.39 -4.47
N ILE A 243 7.38 -12.67 -4.47
CA ILE A 243 6.23 -13.00 -3.61
C ILE A 243 5.67 -14.37 -3.97
N LEU A 244 5.34 -14.60 -5.25
CA LEU A 244 4.74 -15.86 -5.70
C LEU A 244 5.66 -17.07 -5.49
N ASN A 245 6.97 -16.87 -5.61
CA ASN A 245 7.97 -17.91 -5.38
C ASN A 245 8.15 -18.27 -3.90
N ASN A 246 7.76 -17.36 -2.98
CA ASN A 246 7.89 -17.56 -1.55
C ASN A 246 6.54 -17.79 -0.83
N CYS A 247 5.41 -17.89 -1.52
CA CYS A 247 4.09 -18.13 -0.94
C CYS A 247 4.02 -19.41 -0.08
N ASN A 248 4.87 -20.40 -0.34
CA ASN A 248 4.94 -21.64 0.45
C ASN A 248 5.24 -21.39 1.94
N LYS A 249 5.93 -20.29 2.28
CA LYS A 249 6.25 -19.90 3.67
C LYS A 249 5.02 -19.41 4.46
N ILE A 250 4.00 -18.95 3.75
CA ILE A 250 2.77 -18.40 4.34
C ILE A 250 1.50 -19.17 3.93
N LYS A 251 1.65 -20.32 3.27
CA LYS A 251 0.53 -21.13 2.75
C LYS A 251 -0.47 -21.58 3.83
N ASP A 252 -0.01 -21.66 5.07
CA ASP A 252 -0.82 -22.10 6.20
C ASP A 252 -1.48 -20.96 6.98
N LEU A 253 -1.14 -19.71 6.69
CA LEU A 253 -1.78 -18.55 7.28
C LEU A 253 -3.18 -18.33 6.68
N PRO A 254 -4.21 -18.10 7.50
CA PRO A 254 -5.50 -17.63 7.01
C PRO A 254 -5.33 -16.31 6.27
N CYS A 255 -5.89 -16.22 5.06
CA CYS A 255 -5.78 -15.02 4.23
C CYS A 255 -7.13 -14.70 3.60
N THR A 256 -7.54 -13.43 3.62
CA THR A 256 -8.66 -12.92 2.84
C THR A 256 -8.18 -11.84 1.88
N ILE A 257 -8.51 -12.00 0.61
CA ILE A 257 -8.21 -11.04 -0.45
C ILE A 257 -9.52 -10.41 -0.89
N VAL A 258 -9.63 -9.08 -0.77
CA VAL A 258 -10.78 -8.29 -1.26
C VAL A 258 -10.31 -7.47 -2.44
N GLN A 259 -10.87 -7.74 -3.63
CA GLN A 259 -10.38 -7.20 -4.90
C GLN A 259 -11.51 -6.59 -5.72
N GLY A 260 -11.36 -5.36 -6.17
CA GLY A 260 -12.28 -4.74 -7.11
C GLY A 260 -12.20 -5.40 -8.50
N ARG A 261 -13.35 -5.65 -9.13
CA ARG A 261 -13.39 -6.21 -10.49
C ARG A 261 -12.79 -5.26 -11.52
N TYR A 262 -13.01 -3.98 -11.34
CA TYR A 262 -12.58 -2.89 -12.23
C TYR A 262 -11.43 -2.06 -11.62
N ASP A 263 -10.61 -2.71 -10.81
CA ASP A 263 -9.38 -2.13 -10.31
C ASP A 263 -8.40 -1.96 -11.48
N MET A 264 -8.18 -0.71 -11.90
CA MET A 264 -7.31 -0.38 -13.03
C MET A 264 -5.89 -0.03 -12.60
N ASP A 265 -5.70 0.20 -11.30
CA ASP A 265 -4.39 0.39 -10.70
C ASP A 265 -3.71 -0.96 -10.44
N CYS A 266 -4.37 -1.83 -9.67
CA CYS A 266 -3.92 -3.21 -9.41
C CYS A 266 -4.93 -4.23 -9.97
N PRO A 267 -4.81 -4.63 -11.24
CA PRO A 267 -5.81 -5.48 -11.88
C PRO A 267 -6.02 -6.83 -11.20
N PRO A 268 -7.24 -7.40 -11.23
CA PRO A 268 -7.60 -8.60 -10.47
C PRO A 268 -6.84 -9.88 -10.88
N PHE A 269 -6.07 -9.87 -11.96
CA PHE A 269 -5.24 -11.02 -12.33
C PHE A 269 -4.16 -11.32 -11.28
N SER A 270 -3.57 -10.31 -10.65
CA SER A 270 -2.58 -10.48 -9.59
C SER A 270 -3.21 -11.11 -8.33
N ALA A 271 -4.39 -10.64 -7.95
CA ALA A 271 -5.15 -11.24 -6.85
C ALA A 271 -5.49 -12.71 -7.12
N TYR A 272 -5.87 -13.05 -8.36
CA TYR A 272 -6.14 -14.42 -8.76
C TYR A 272 -4.88 -15.29 -8.77
N LYS A 273 -3.74 -14.78 -9.31
CA LYS A 273 -2.44 -15.47 -9.27
C LYS A 273 -2.03 -15.79 -7.82
N LEU A 274 -2.15 -14.80 -6.92
CA LEU A 274 -1.82 -14.97 -5.50
C LEU A 274 -2.74 -16.00 -4.83
N HIS A 275 -4.05 -15.90 -5.04
CA HIS A 275 -5.04 -16.84 -4.50
C HIS A 275 -4.72 -18.30 -4.87
N LYS A 276 -4.32 -18.56 -6.12
CA LYS A 276 -3.91 -19.89 -6.58
C LYS A 276 -2.67 -20.45 -5.87
N LYS A 277 -1.84 -19.59 -5.29
CA LYS A 277 -0.64 -19.95 -4.52
C LYS A 277 -0.89 -20.11 -3.02
N LEU A 278 -2.01 -19.58 -2.50
CA LEU A 278 -2.35 -19.58 -1.08
C LEU A 278 -3.60 -20.44 -0.84
N PRO A 279 -3.46 -21.73 -0.53
CA PRO A 279 -4.60 -22.67 -0.45
C PRO A 279 -5.59 -22.35 0.67
N LYS A 280 -5.18 -21.60 1.71
CA LYS A 280 -6.05 -21.12 2.78
C LYS A 280 -6.60 -19.71 2.55
N SER A 281 -6.43 -19.15 1.37
CA SER A 281 -6.98 -17.84 1.06
C SER A 281 -8.44 -17.92 0.61
N ASN A 282 -9.18 -16.87 0.96
CA ASN A 282 -10.51 -16.57 0.41
C ASN A 282 -10.38 -15.36 -0.52
N LEU A 283 -10.80 -15.50 -1.77
CA LEU A 283 -10.82 -14.41 -2.76
C LEU A 283 -12.24 -13.88 -2.92
N ASN A 284 -12.46 -12.64 -2.48
CA ASN A 284 -13.70 -11.91 -2.65
C ASN A 284 -13.53 -10.87 -3.77
N ILE A 285 -14.12 -11.12 -4.93
CA ILE A 285 -14.16 -10.18 -6.06
C ILE A 285 -15.40 -9.29 -5.91
N VAL A 286 -15.19 -8.01 -5.67
CA VAL A 286 -16.24 -6.99 -5.60
C VAL A 286 -16.62 -6.57 -7.02
N LEU A 287 -17.80 -6.97 -7.48
CA LEU A 287 -18.22 -6.82 -8.90
C LEU A 287 -18.29 -5.36 -9.37
N PHE A 288 -18.70 -4.43 -8.48
CA PHE A 288 -18.78 -2.99 -8.75
C PHE A 288 -17.78 -2.24 -7.86
N GLY A 289 -16.50 -2.58 -8.01
CA GLY A 289 -15.42 -1.98 -7.26
C GLY A 289 -14.19 -1.73 -8.13
N GLY A 290 -13.56 -0.59 -7.92
CA GLY A 290 -12.26 -0.20 -8.44
C GLY A 290 -11.15 -0.51 -7.42
N HIS A 291 -10.14 0.38 -7.36
CA HIS A 291 -9.01 0.25 -6.43
C HIS A 291 -9.32 0.79 -5.04
N SER A 292 -10.08 1.89 -4.92
CA SER A 292 -10.25 2.59 -3.65
C SER A 292 -10.92 1.73 -2.58
N SER A 293 -10.25 1.57 -1.43
CA SER A 293 -10.81 0.88 -0.27
C SER A 293 -12.03 1.56 0.34
N MET A 294 -12.31 2.82 -0.06
CA MET A 294 -13.47 3.59 0.40
C MET A 294 -14.73 3.38 -0.45
N GLU A 295 -14.66 2.62 -1.54
CA GLU A 295 -15.83 2.26 -2.31
C GLU A 295 -16.74 1.30 -1.52
N PRO A 296 -18.07 1.49 -1.54
CA PRO A 296 -18.99 0.77 -0.65
C PRO A 296 -18.84 -0.74 -0.65
N GLY A 297 -18.62 -1.35 -1.81
CA GLY A 297 -18.41 -2.80 -1.93
C GLY A 297 -17.09 -3.27 -1.33
N LEU A 298 -16.04 -2.45 -1.46
CA LEU A 298 -14.72 -2.71 -0.85
C LEU A 298 -14.81 -2.56 0.67
N VAL A 299 -15.46 -1.49 1.17
CA VAL A 299 -15.73 -1.31 2.60
C VAL A 299 -16.45 -2.52 3.19
N ASP A 300 -17.55 -2.96 2.57
CA ASP A 300 -18.30 -4.15 3.03
C ASP A 300 -17.39 -5.39 3.08
N GLY A 301 -16.64 -5.64 2.03
CA GLY A 301 -15.73 -6.79 1.94
C GLY A 301 -14.63 -6.76 3.01
N LEU A 302 -14.02 -5.60 3.24
CA LEU A 302 -12.92 -5.43 4.19
C LEU A 302 -13.39 -5.51 5.65
N VAL A 303 -14.51 -4.87 5.98
CA VAL A 303 -15.10 -4.95 7.33
C VAL A 303 -15.53 -6.39 7.64
N ARG A 304 -16.18 -7.10 6.68
CA ARG A 304 -16.51 -8.53 6.86
C ARG A 304 -15.24 -9.37 7.05
N ALA A 305 -14.20 -9.13 6.28
CA ALA A 305 -12.94 -9.85 6.44
C ALA A 305 -12.36 -9.64 7.85
N ALA A 306 -12.37 -8.41 8.36
CA ALA A 306 -11.91 -8.12 9.73
C ALA A 306 -12.77 -8.84 10.79
N GLU A 307 -14.11 -8.86 10.62
CA GLU A 307 -15.01 -9.60 11.49
C GLU A 307 -14.74 -11.11 11.45
N ASP A 308 -14.63 -11.70 10.26
CA ASP A 308 -14.39 -13.15 10.08
C ASP A 308 -13.04 -13.59 10.63
N HIS A 309 -12.04 -12.69 10.67
CA HIS A 309 -10.72 -12.98 11.21
C HIS A 309 -10.61 -12.93 12.73
N LYS A 310 -11.63 -12.45 13.46
CA LYS A 310 -11.69 -12.53 14.93
C LYS A 310 -11.51 -13.97 15.47
N LYS A 311 -11.98 -14.96 14.73
CA LYS A 311 -11.88 -16.38 15.10
C LYS A 311 -10.47 -16.97 15.12
N PHE A 312 -9.46 -16.25 14.60
CA PHE A 312 -8.07 -16.74 14.55
C PHE A 312 -7.23 -16.29 15.75
N PHE A 313 -7.80 -15.46 16.62
CA PHE A 313 -7.19 -15.05 17.87
C PHE A 313 -7.68 -15.95 19.02
#